data_8e2d8de922863376c794e9909c3eb9b1
#
_entry.id   8e2d8de922863376c794e9909c3eb9b1
#
_cell.length_a   1.000
_cell.length_b   1.000
_cell.length_c   1.000
_cell.angle_alpha   90.00
_cell.angle_beta   90.00
_cell.angle_gamma   90.00
#
_symmetry.space_group_name_H-M   'P 1'
#
loop_
_entity.id
_entity.type
_entity.pdbx_description
1 polymer ?
#
loop_
_entity_poly.entity_id
_entity_poly.type
_entity_poly.pdbx_seq_one_letter_code
_entity_poly.pdbx_strand_id
1 'polypeptide(L)'
;MKIVLLGAAGFTGRAAAVLLSRRDDVGELILVDYDIRDAKRLAKALSPKCRWAMADVGKPLELPRLLAGIDAVASAVGPCAEYEKAILLSCAAGGIPTATIGEGTIPAEDRREIDGVFRDAGVPAVVGCGMMPGWTELLAAHFLDAGDGAMNPPAAAPATRYLFFSPARFGGYAFLREVAKGITSAATVPAGAPSGNYFAMPDGSRIGVPEGKAGTRLGWIVGTAAKLGVVGKEFSAALLLWTRGGMPEPAGTPVAVAGVATGDRFARVEDPRGNLGAALLAETAVRLAARPRKTTGLLPLPELFGGQEAEELAVRNGARVVTG
;
A
#
# COMPACT_ATOMS: atom_id res chain seq x y z
N MET A 1 10.10 8.06 -19.68
CA MET A 1 9.12 8.85 -18.89
C MET A 1 9.79 9.45 -17.67
N LYS A 2 9.23 10.53 -17.13
CA LYS A 2 9.68 11.24 -15.94
C LYS A 2 8.68 11.04 -14.80
N ILE A 3 9.12 10.42 -13.71
CA ILE A 3 8.25 10.05 -12.57
C ILE A 3 8.72 10.77 -11.31
N VAL A 4 7.78 11.29 -10.53
CA VAL A 4 7.99 11.75 -9.16
C VAL A 4 7.56 10.66 -8.20
N LEU A 5 8.42 10.31 -7.24
CA LEU A 5 8.10 9.42 -6.13
C LEU A 5 8.08 10.22 -4.82
N LEU A 6 6.88 10.43 -4.27
CA LEU A 6 6.66 11.08 -2.99
C LEU A 6 6.83 10.08 -1.84
N GLY A 7 7.41 10.52 -0.73
CA GLY A 7 7.68 9.65 0.42
C GLY A 7 8.82 8.66 0.14
N ALA A 8 9.79 9.06 -0.70
CA ALA A 8 10.84 8.18 -1.21
C ALA A 8 11.77 7.60 -0.13
N ALA A 9 11.94 8.29 0.99
CA ALA A 9 12.78 7.83 2.11
C ALA A 9 12.07 6.85 3.07
N GLY A 10 10.74 6.69 2.94
CA GLY A 10 9.94 5.76 3.73
C GLY A 10 10.21 4.29 3.36
N PHE A 11 9.62 3.36 4.12
CA PHE A 11 9.77 1.91 3.90
C PHE A 11 9.36 1.49 2.48
N THR A 12 8.14 1.79 2.08
CA THR A 12 7.61 1.47 0.75
C THR A 12 8.27 2.32 -0.33
N GLY A 13 8.51 3.61 -0.06
CA GLY A 13 9.15 4.53 -1.01
C GLY A 13 10.55 4.08 -1.42
N ARG A 14 11.38 3.61 -0.48
CA ARG A 14 12.72 3.06 -0.80
C ARG A 14 12.64 1.85 -1.72
N ALA A 15 11.71 0.93 -1.46
CA ALA A 15 11.52 -0.23 -2.31
C ALA A 15 11.02 0.17 -3.72
N ALA A 16 10.05 1.09 -3.81
CA ALA A 16 9.55 1.62 -5.08
C ALA A 16 10.66 2.37 -5.85
N ALA A 17 11.50 3.16 -5.17
CA ALA A 17 12.64 3.85 -5.78
C ALA A 17 13.63 2.87 -6.43
N VAL A 18 13.95 1.76 -5.75
CA VAL A 18 14.81 0.70 -6.31
C VAL A 18 14.18 0.11 -7.58
N LEU A 19 12.89 -0.22 -7.54
CA LEU A 19 12.18 -0.82 -8.67
C LEU A 19 12.10 0.13 -9.87
N LEU A 20 11.70 1.38 -9.65
CA LEU A 20 11.61 2.41 -10.70
C LEU A 20 12.98 2.77 -11.27
N SER A 21 14.04 2.82 -10.45
CA SER A 21 15.38 3.17 -10.91
C SER A 21 16.00 2.13 -11.85
N ARG A 22 15.51 0.90 -11.85
CA ARG A 22 16.00 -0.20 -12.71
C ARG A 22 15.26 -0.30 -14.04
N ARG A 23 14.21 0.47 -14.25
CA ARG A 23 13.39 0.40 -15.46
C ARG A 23 14.00 1.25 -16.58
N ASP A 24 14.10 0.71 -17.76
CA ASP A 24 14.62 1.43 -18.93
C ASP A 24 13.63 2.46 -19.47
N ASP A 25 12.33 2.24 -19.29
CA ASP A 25 11.26 3.14 -19.70
C ASP A 25 11.10 4.37 -18.76
N VAL A 26 11.77 4.38 -17.59
CA VAL A 26 11.90 5.55 -16.72
C VAL A 26 13.21 6.26 -17.00
N GLY A 27 13.16 7.40 -17.69
CA GLY A 27 14.35 8.20 -18.05
C GLY A 27 14.80 9.14 -16.92
N GLU A 28 13.86 9.64 -16.12
CA GLU A 28 14.16 10.48 -14.94
C GLU A 28 13.26 10.09 -13.78
N LEU A 29 13.84 9.91 -12.58
CA LEU A 29 13.14 9.60 -11.35
C LEU A 29 13.49 10.66 -10.29
N ILE A 30 12.47 11.42 -9.83
CA ILE A 30 12.64 12.44 -8.81
C ILE A 30 12.15 11.87 -7.48
N LEU A 31 13.08 11.66 -6.56
CA LEU A 31 12.82 11.17 -5.20
C LEU A 31 12.52 12.36 -4.29
N VAL A 32 11.29 12.45 -3.82
CA VAL A 32 10.81 13.57 -3.00
C VAL A 32 10.49 13.07 -1.59
N ASP A 33 11.04 13.77 -0.62
CA ASP A 33 10.76 13.52 0.79
C ASP A 33 10.93 14.80 1.61
N TYR A 34 10.34 14.88 2.79
CA TYR A 34 10.60 15.97 3.72
C TYR A 34 12.02 15.85 4.33
N ASP A 35 12.56 14.63 4.48
CA ASP A 35 13.97 14.40 4.81
C ASP A 35 14.84 14.39 3.55
N ILE A 36 15.31 15.60 3.19
CA ILE A 36 16.18 15.79 2.01
C ILE A 36 17.48 14.99 2.10
N ARG A 37 18.02 14.71 3.30
CA ARG A 37 19.30 14.01 3.47
C ARG A 37 19.15 12.56 3.05
N ASP A 38 18.05 11.92 3.45
CA ASP A 38 17.75 10.55 3.09
C ASP A 38 17.39 10.41 1.62
N ALA A 39 16.54 11.31 1.07
CA ALA A 39 16.23 11.34 -0.36
C ALA A 39 17.50 11.50 -1.22
N LYS A 40 18.39 12.42 -0.84
CA LYS A 40 19.67 12.65 -1.53
C LYS A 40 20.60 11.43 -1.45
N ARG A 41 20.70 10.79 -0.28
CA ARG A 41 21.51 9.59 -0.10
C ARG A 41 21.00 8.46 -0.98
N LEU A 42 19.69 8.26 -1.00
CA LEU A 42 19.04 7.23 -1.79
C LEU A 42 19.26 7.47 -3.30
N ALA A 43 19.03 8.68 -3.80
CA ALA A 43 19.22 9.01 -5.20
C ALA A 43 20.67 8.73 -5.68
N LYS A 44 21.66 9.13 -4.87
CA LYS A 44 23.07 8.88 -5.18
C LYS A 44 23.46 7.40 -5.19
N ALA A 45 22.78 6.59 -4.38
CA ALA A 45 23.03 5.15 -4.27
C ALA A 45 22.40 4.33 -5.39
N LEU A 46 21.37 4.84 -6.07
CA LEU A 46 20.57 4.08 -7.03
C LEU A 46 21.11 4.23 -8.47
N SER A 47 20.94 5.38 -9.08
CA SER A 47 21.23 5.57 -10.51
C SER A 47 21.43 7.04 -10.85
N PRO A 48 22.25 7.36 -11.88
CA PRO A 48 22.43 8.74 -12.37
C PRO A 48 21.12 9.42 -12.85
N LYS A 49 20.11 8.67 -13.23
CA LYS A 49 18.79 9.21 -13.60
C LYS A 49 17.93 9.62 -12.39
N CYS A 50 18.36 9.27 -11.17
CA CYS A 50 17.67 9.65 -9.96
C CYS A 50 18.09 11.06 -9.52
N ARG A 51 17.08 11.92 -9.35
CA ARG A 51 17.21 13.25 -8.74
C ARG A 51 16.58 13.21 -7.36
N TRP A 52 16.75 14.27 -6.59
CA TRP A 52 16.09 14.43 -5.31
C TRP A 52 15.56 15.84 -5.15
N ALA A 53 14.45 15.96 -4.43
CA ALA A 53 13.90 17.25 -4.02
C ALA A 53 13.35 17.13 -2.60
N MET A 54 13.20 18.26 -1.95
CA MET A 54 12.49 18.36 -0.68
C MET A 54 11.11 18.93 -0.95
N ALA A 55 10.09 18.28 -0.37
CA ALA A 55 8.77 18.87 -0.22
C ALA A 55 8.10 18.35 1.04
N ASP A 56 7.42 19.25 1.71
CA ASP A 56 6.45 18.95 2.74
C ASP A 56 5.07 18.92 2.08
N VAL A 57 4.54 17.71 1.87
CA VAL A 57 3.23 17.52 1.21
C VAL A 57 2.06 18.10 2.01
N GLY A 58 2.27 18.39 3.30
CA GLY A 58 1.31 19.16 4.12
C GLY A 58 1.25 20.66 3.78
N LYS A 59 2.18 21.15 2.93
CA LYS A 59 2.22 22.55 2.50
C LYS A 59 1.71 22.70 1.07
N PRO A 60 0.54 23.34 0.85
CA PRO A 60 -0.14 23.34 -0.45
C PRO A 60 0.65 23.91 -1.62
N LEU A 61 1.66 24.76 -1.37
CA LEU A 61 2.42 25.45 -2.42
C LEU A 61 3.73 24.76 -2.82
N GLU A 62 4.18 23.73 -2.09
CA GLU A 62 5.46 23.07 -2.36
C GLU A 62 5.33 22.04 -3.48
N LEU A 63 4.27 21.23 -3.45
CA LEU A 63 4.07 20.14 -4.39
C LEU A 63 3.87 20.60 -5.85
N PRO A 64 3.02 21.61 -6.17
CA PRO A 64 2.80 22.03 -7.56
C PRO A 64 4.06 22.44 -8.31
N ARG A 65 5.05 22.99 -7.62
CA ARG A 65 6.32 23.41 -8.23
C ARG A 65 7.17 22.24 -8.73
N LEU A 66 6.97 21.05 -8.16
CA LEU A 66 7.71 19.83 -8.54
C LEU A 66 7.03 19.05 -9.65
N LEU A 67 5.78 19.40 -10.00
CA LEU A 67 4.97 18.62 -10.93
C LEU A 67 5.10 19.05 -12.39
N ALA A 68 5.81 20.14 -12.69
CA ALA A 68 5.94 20.63 -14.05
C ALA A 68 6.70 19.63 -14.94
N GLY A 69 6.08 19.20 -16.04
CA GLY A 69 6.68 18.29 -17.01
C GLY A 69 6.86 16.85 -16.49
N ILE A 70 6.06 16.44 -15.52
CA ILE A 70 6.03 15.07 -14.96
C ILE A 70 4.99 14.24 -15.69
N ASP A 71 5.33 13.00 -16.02
CA ASP A 71 4.43 12.05 -16.70
C ASP A 71 3.51 11.32 -15.72
N ALA A 72 3.98 11.02 -14.49
CA ALA A 72 3.16 10.47 -13.42
C ALA A 72 3.78 10.70 -12.03
N VAL A 73 2.91 10.66 -11.02
CA VAL A 73 3.28 10.64 -9.60
C VAL A 73 2.99 9.27 -9.00
N ALA A 74 3.97 8.73 -8.27
CA ALA A 74 3.80 7.62 -7.34
C ALA A 74 3.89 8.15 -5.91
N SER A 75 2.89 7.92 -5.06
CA SER A 75 2.92 8.38 -3.67
C SER A 75 2.94 7.21 -2.69
N ALA A 76 4.02 7.15 -1.90
CA ALA A 76 4.19 6.27 -0.76
C ALA A 76 4.17 7.05 0.57
N VAL A 77 3.55 8.24 0.57
CA VAL A 77 3.44 9.09 1.74
C VAL A 77 2.42 8.52 2.71
N GLY A 78 2.77 8.46 3.96
CA GLY A 78 1.87 8.09 5.07
C GLY A 78 2.05 9.04 6.27
N PRO A 79 1.04 9.15 7.13
CA PRO A 79 -0.27 8.47 7.09
C PRO A 79 -1.16 8.97 5.94
N CYS A 80 -1.75 8.02 5.19
CA CYS A 80 -2.57 8.38 4.02
C CYS A 80 -3.80 9.22 4.42
N ALA A 81 -4.44 8.91 5.54
CA ALA A 81 -5.58 9.67 6.05
C ALA A 81 -5.31 11.18 6.25
N GLU A 82 -4.04 11.56 6.45
CA GLU A 82 -3.65 12.96 6.67
C GLU A 82 -3.28 13.68 5.36
N TYR A 83 -2.64 12.97 4.41
CA TYR A 83 -1.97 13.62 3.27
C TYR A 83 -2.55 13.25 1.90
N GLU A 84 -3.22 12.10 1.77
CA GLU A 84 -3.57 11.54 0.46
C GLU A 84 -4.48 12.47 -0.35
N LYS A 85 -5.53 13.02 0.28
CA LYS A 85 -6.45 13.95 -0.40
C LYS A 85 -5.72 15.17 -0.94
N ALA A 86 -4.86 15.80 -0.14
CA ALA A 86 -4.10 17.00 -0.55
C ALA A 86 -3.14 16.68 -1.70
N ILE A 87 -2.48 15.52 -1.68
CA ILE A 87 -1.60 15.06 -2.76
C ILE A 87 -2.40 14.87 -4.04
N LEU A 88 -3.53 14.15 -3.98
CA LEU A 88 -4.38 13.87 -5.14
C LEU A 88 -4.92 15.16 -5.76
N LEU A 89 -5.45 16.10 -4.96
CA LEU A 89 -5.94 17.39 -5.45
C LEU A 89 -4.83 18.22 -6.11
N SER A 90 -3.62 18.22 -5.53
CA SER A 90 -2.46 18.91 -6.12
C SER A 90 -2.03 18.30 -7.46
N CYS A 91 -2.04 16.98 -7.58
CA CYS A 91 -1.71 16.27 -8.81
C CYS A 91 -2.77 16.51 -9.89
N ALA A 92 -4.06 16.46 -9.54
CA ALA A 92 -5.16 16.77 -10.45
C ALA A 92 -5.06 18.20 -10.99
N ALA A 93 -4.78 19.18 -10.12
CA ALA A 93 -4.57 20.59 -10.52
C ALA A 93 -3.39 20.75 -11.49
N GLY A 94 -2.36 19.90 -11.38
CA GLY A 94 -1.24 19.83 -12.32
C GLY A 94 -1.53 19.04 -13.59
N GLY A 95 -2.67 18.39 -13.71
CA GLY A 95 -2.99 17.49 -14.83
C GLY A 95 -2.09 16.25 -14.88
N ILE A 96 -1.69 15.70 -13.72
CA ILE A 96 -0.71 14.61 -13.62
C ILE A 96 -1.38 13.31 -13.19
N PRO A 97 -1.26 12.23 -13.98
CA PRO A 97 -1.67 10.88 -13.58
C PRO A 97 -1.01 10.45 -12.26
N THR A 98 -1.77 9.86 -11.34
CA THR A 98 -1.28 9.63 -9.99
C THR A 98 -1.65 8.25 -9.47
N ALA A 99 -0.66 7.54 -8.91
CA ALA A 99 -0.85 6.31 -8.15
C ALA A 99 -0.49 6.56 -6.67
N THR A 100 -1.35 6.10 -5.74
CA THR A 100 -1.06 6.22 -4.30
C THR A 100 -1.17 4.86 -3.60
N ILE A 101 -0.43 4.71 -2.50
CA ILE A 101 -0.43 3.46 -1.75
C ILE A 101 -1.74 3.23 -1.00
N GLY A 102 -2.43 4.28 -0.57
CA GLY A 102 -3.75 4.24 0.06
C GLY A 102 -3.85 3.24 1.21
N GLU A 103 -3.42 3.59 2.41
CA GLU A 103 -3.50 2.72 3.59
C GLU A 103 -4.87 2.78 4.29
N GLY A 104 -5.73 3.71 3.89
CA GLY A 104 -7.04 3.92 4.49
C GLY A 104 -8.17 4.00 3.48
N THR A 105 -9.39 3.88 3.97
CA THR A 105 -10.57 4.11 3.15
C THR A 105 -10.78 5.62 3.02
N ILE A 106 -10.64 6.16 1.80
CA ILE A 106 -11.04 7.54 1.52
C ILE A 106 -12.56 7.65 1.72
N PRO A 107 -13.06 8.60 2.52
CA PRO A 107 -14.50 8.82 2.69
C PRO A 107 -15.21 8.96 1.34
N ALA A 108 -16.45 8.48 1.26
CA ALA A 108 -17.19 8.46 -0.02
C ALA A 108 -17.41 9.86 -0.62
N GLU A 109 -17.53 10.89 0.23
CA GLU A 109 -17.61 12.28 -0.18
C GLU A 109 -16.30 12.78 -0.80
N ASP A 110 -15.17 12.52 -0.14
CA ASP A 110 -13.83 12.85 -0.64
C ASP A 110 -13.53 12.10 -1.93
N ARG A 111 -13.91 10.83 -2.02
CA ARG A 111 -13.72 10.01 -3.22
C ARG A 111 -14.45 10.60 -4.43
N ARG A 112 -15.69 11.10 -4.23
CA ARG A 112 -16.45 11.76 -5.32
C ARG A 112 -15.81 13.08 -5.75
N GLU A 113 -15.34 13.88 -4.79
CA GLU A 113 -14.62 15.12 -5.07
C GLU A 113 -13.35 14.85 -5.88
N ILE A 114 -12.52 13.91 -5.42
CA ILE A 114 -11.26 13.53 -6.08
C ILE A 114 -11.54 12.99 -7.50
N ASP A 115 -12.52 12.11 -7.65
CA ASP A 115 -12.90 11.58 -8.98
C ASP A 115 -13.30 12.71 -9.94
N GLY A 116 -14.11 13.67 -9.46
CA GLY A 116 -14.53 14.84 -10.24
C GLY A 116 -13.35 15.69 -10.71
N VAL A 117 -12.43 16.06 -9.81
CA VAL A 117 -11.29 16.90 -10.19
C VAL A 117 -10.32 16.21 -11.14
N PHE A 118 -10.14 14.88 -11.03
CA PHE A 118 -9.33 14.12 -11.99
C PHE A 118 -10.01 13.98 -13.36
N ARG A 119 -11.34 13.85 -13.41
CA ARG A 119 -12.12 13.90 -14.67
C ARG A 119 -11.99 15.25 -15.35
N ASP A 120 -12.16 16.33 -14.60
CA ASP A 120 -12.08 17.71 -15.11
C ASP A 120 -10.65 18.02 -15.62
N ALA A 121 -9.64 17.51 -14.94
CA ALA A 121 -8.25 17.63 -15.36
C ALA A 121 -7.88 16.74 -16.56
N GLY A 122 -8.74 15.81 -16.96
CA GLY A 122 -8.51 14.91 -18.09
C GLY A 122 -7.42 13.85 -17.84
N VAL A 123 -7.20 13.46 -16.60
CA VAL A 123 -6.17 12.48 -16.22
C VAL A 123 -6.70 11.42 -15.24
N PRO A 124 -6.10 10.21 -15.22
CA PRO A 124 -6.50 9.17 -14.29
C PRO A 124 -5.75 9.24 -12.95
N ALA A 125 -6.37 8.67 -11.92
CA ALA A 125 -5.67 8.30 -10.69
C ALA A 125 -6.08 6.91 -10.21
N VAL A 126 -5.17 6.24 -9.49
CA VAL A 126 -5.41 4.97 -8.81
C VAL A 126 -4.99 5.11 -7.35
N VAL A 127 -5.90 4.76 -6.48
CA VAL A 127 -5.70 4.78 -5.02
C VAL A 127 -5.67 3.34 -4.52
N GLY A 128 -4.83 3.07 -3.53
CA GLY A 128 -4.76 1.74 -2.95
C GLY A 128 -3.82 0.80 -3.69
N CYS A 129 -2.63 1.26 -4.09
CA CYS A 129 -1.63 0.43 -4.74
C CYS A 129 -0.69 -0.27 -3.73
N GLY A 130 -1.24 -0.71 -2.59
CA GLY A 130 -0.50 -1.38 -1.52
C GLY A 130 -0.72 -2.90 -1.46
N MET A 131 -0.52 -3.45 -0.27
CA MET A 131 -0.88 -4.84 0.03
C MET A 131 -2.37 -4.96 0.36
N MET A 132 -2.86 -4.07 1.23
CA MET A 132 -4.26 -3.92 1.62
C MET A 132 -4.51 -2.44 1.98
N PRO A 133 -5.26 -1.70 1.14
CA PRO A 133 -5.79 -2.09 -0.18
C PRO A 133 -4.70 -2.28 -1.25
N GLY A 134 -5.06 -2.93 -2.36
CA GLY A 134 -4.27 -3.12 -3.56
C GLY A 134 -4.23 -4.58 -3.99
N TRP A 135 -3.33 -5.38 -3.44
CA TRP A 135 -3.31 -6.80 -3.73
C TRP A 135 -4.60 -7.51 -3.33
N THR A 136 -5.23 -7.11 -2.23
CA THR A 136 -6.53 -7.66 -1.83
C THR A 136 -7.63 -7.43 -2.86
N GLU A 137 -7.61 -6.29 -3.56
CA GLU A 137 -8.56 -5.96 -4.62
C GLU A 137 -8.30 -6.78 -5.89
N LEU A 138 -7.04 -6.98 -6.27
CA LEU A 138 -6.66 -7.84 -7.40
C LEU A 138 -7.01 -9.31 -7.11
N LEU A 139 -6.76 -9.78 -5.90
CA LEU A 139 -7.09 -11.14 -5.49
C LEU A 139 -8.61 -11.37 -5.51
N ALA A 140 -9.38 -10.42 -5.00
CA ALA A 140 -10.84 -10.49 -5.02
C ALA A 140 -11.41 -10.53 -6.45
N ALA A 141 -10.86 -9.68 -7.33
CA ALA A 141 -11.38 -9.55 -8.69
C ALA A 141 -10.99 -10.71 -9.64
N HIS A 142 -9.83 -11.32 -9.43
CA HIS A 142 -9.27 -12.23 -10.42
C HIS A 142 -9.02 -13.67 -9.94
N PHE A 143 -8.98 -13.90 -8.62
CA PHE A 143 -8.53 -15.20 -8.09
C PHE A 143 -9.54 -15.84 -7.12
N LEU A 144 -10.40 -15.05 -6.46
CA LEU A 144 -11.32 -15.62 -5.46
C LEU A 144 -12.40 -16.50 -6.12
N ASP A 145 -12.85 -16.16 -7.33
CA ASP A 145 -13.91 -16.85 -8.07
C ASP A 145 -13.43 -17.65 -9.29
N ALA A 146 -12.12 -17.82 -9.46
CA ALA A 146 -11.54 -18.51 -10.62
C ALA A 146 -11.95 -20.01 -10.74
N GLY A 147 -12.68 -20.58 -9.74
CA GLY A 147 -13.07 -21.98 -9.69
C GLY A 147 -14.30 -22.39 -10.52
N ASP A 148 -15.24 -21.50 -10.80
CA ASP A 148 -16.57 -21.90 -11.32
C ASP A 148 -17.03 -21.25 -12.63
N GLY A 149 -16.17 -20.46 -13.32
CA GLY A 149 -16.52 -19.90 -14.65
C GLY A 149 -17.72 -18.93 -14.65
N ALA A 150 -18.23 -18.53 -13.50
CA ALA A 150 -19.37 -17.64 -13.38
C ALA A 150 -18.93 -16.17 -13.52
N MET A 151 -19.30 -15.55 -14.65
CA MET A 151 -19.02 -14.14 -14.95
C MET A 151 -19.79 -13.12 -14.08
N ASN A 152 -20.62 -13.57 -13.14
CA ASN A 152 -21.30 -12.74 -12.13
C ASN A 152 -21.34 -13.53 -10.82
N PRO A 153 -20.55 -13.18 -9.80
CA PRO A 153 -20.76 -13.76 -8.49
C PRO A 153 -22.16 -13.34 -8.01
N PRO A 154 -22.98 -14.27 -7.47
CA PRO A 154 -24.17 -13.89 -6.71
C PRO A 154 -23.71 -12.95 -5.59
N ALA A 155 -24.60 -12.10 -5.07
CA ALA A 155 -24.33 -11.18 -3.95
C ALA A 155 -23.84 -11.98 -2.71
N ALA A 156 -22.62 -12.49 -2.81
CA ALA A 156 -21.96 -13.28 -1.82
C ALA A 156 -21.66 -12.42 -0.60
N ALA A 157 -21.63 -13.01 0.58
CA ALA A 157 -21.17 -12.35 1.79
C ALA A 157 -19.88 -11.58 1.50
N PRO A 158 -19.74 -10.33 1.99
CA PRO A 158 -18.58 -9.50 1.67
C PRO A 158 -17.30 -10.26 2.03
N ALA A 159 -16.37 -10.38 1.06
CA ALA A 159 -15.14 -11.08 1.26
C ALA A 159 -14.34 -10.42 2.41
N THR A 160 -13.87 -11.24 3.35
CA THR A 160 -12.98 -10.77 4.42
C THR A 160 -11.61 -10.52 3.83
N ARG A 161 -11.14 -9.27 3.81
CA ARG A 161 -9.77 -8.89 3.46
C ARG A 161 -8.86 -9.04 4.67
N TYR A 162 -7.65 -9.49 4.47
CA TYR A 162 -6.67 -9.56 5.55
C TYR A 162 -5.25 -9.24 5.09
N LEU A 163 -4.46 -8.70 6.02
CA LEU A 163 -3.02 -8.51 5.87
C LEU A 163 -2.32 -9.14 7.07
N PHE A 164 -1.57 -10.20 6.85
CA PHE A 164 -0.67 -10.78 7.83
C PHE A 164 0.73 -10.29 7.56
N PHE A 165 1.47 -9.86 8.57
CA PHE A 165 2.84 -9.38 8.37
C PHE A 165 3.73 -9.62 9.59
N SER A 166 5.03 -9.73 9.34
CA SER A 166 6.05 -9.70 10.37
C SER A 166 6.34 -8.25 10.79
N PRO A 167 6.02 -7.84 12.01
CA PRO A 167 6.30 -6.47 12.47
C PRO A 167 7.79 -6.12 12.45
N ALA A 168 8.68 -7.12 12.54
CA ALA A 168 10.13 -6.91 12.50
C ALA A 168 10.63 -6.48 11.12
N ARG A 169 9.95 -6.90 10.04
CA ARG A 169 10.43 -6.79 8.66
C ARG A 169 9.54 -5.99 7.74
N PHE A 170 8.30 -5.67 8.14
CA PHE A 170 7.30 -5.04 7.29
C PHE A 170 6.77 -3.74 7.88
N GLY A 171 6.53 -2.76 7.00
CA GLY A 171 5.90 -1.50 7.33
C GLY A 171 6.83 -0.45 7.96
N GLY A 172 6.55 0.80 7.74
CA GLY A 172 7.17 1.96 8.38
C GLY A 172 6.39 2.43 9.60
N TYR A 173 6.89 3.49 10.26
CA TYR A 173 6.24 4.07 11.44
C TYR A 173 4.79 4.50 11.17
N ALA A 174 4.56 5.18 10.05
CA ALA A 174 3.23 5.65 9.68
C ALA A 174 2.22 4.50 9.56
N PHE A 175 2.59 3.41 8.87
CA PHE A 175 1.76 2.20 8.74
C PHE A 175 1.45 1.57 10.10
N LEU A 176 2.47 1.34 10.95
CA LEU A 176 2.26 0.74 12.27
C LEU A 176 1.40 1.60 13.19
N ARG A 177 1.52 2.93 13.07
CA ARG A 177 0.68 3.89 13.77
C ARG A 177 -0.79 3.78 13.35
N GLU A 178 -1.07 3.69 12.04
CA GLU A 178 -2.43 3.54 11.53
C GLU A 178 -3.04 2.18 11.92
N VAL A 179 -2.27 1.10 11.83
CA VAL A 179 -2.70 -0.22 12.34
C VAL A 179 -3.05 -0.15 13.82
N ALA A 180 -2.19 0.44 14.66
CA ALA A 180 -2.44 0.55 16.10
C ALA A 180 -3.69 1.38 16.43
N LYS A 181 -3.95 2.45 15.66
CA LYS A 181 -5.17 3.27 15.81
C LYS A 181 -6.44 2.54 15.36
N GLY A 182 -6.33 1.70 14.34
CA GLY A 182 -7.46 1.03 13.71
C GLY A 182 -7.94 -0.23 14.43
N ILE A 183 -7.13 -0.87 15.28
CA ILE A 183 -7.52 -2.11 15.97
C ILE A 183 -8.74 -1.87 16.88
N THR A 184 -9.83 -2.61 16.62
CA THR A 184 -11.07 -2.54 17.41
C THR A 184 -11.23 -3.70 18.37
N SER A 185 -10.90 -4.92 17.95
CA SER A 185 -11.07 -6.14 18.75
C SER A 185 -10.18 -7.28 18.23
N ALA A 186 -10.06 -8.35 19.01
CA ALA A 186 -9.52 -9.62 18.50
C ALA A 186 -10.47 -10.21 17.43
N ALA A 187 -9.92 -10.86 16.43
CA ALA A 187 -10.65 -11.47 15.33
C ALA A 187 -10.26 -12.94 15.13
N THR A 188 -11.13 -13.71 14.49
CA THR A 188 -10.82 -15.08 14.08
C THR A 188 -9.86 -15.09 12.89
N VAL A 189 -9.10 -16.18 12.76
CA VAL A 189 -8.22 -16.42 11.60
C VAL A 189 -9.08 -16.56 10.34
N PRO A 190 -8.85 -15.79 9.27
CA PRO A 190 -9.57 -15.97 8.00
C PRO A 190 -9.20 -17.31 7.34
N ALA A 191 -10.07 -17.83 6.47
CA ALA A 191 -9.75 -18.99 5.66
C ALA A 191 -8.48 -18.75 4.83
N GLY A 192 -7.60 -19.75 4.77
CA GLY A 192 -6.33 -19.68 4.05
C GLY A 192 -5.29 -18.70 4.59
N ALA A 193 -5.58 -18.00 5.68
CA ALA A 193 -4.61 -17.09 6.29
C ALA A 193 -3.56 -17.86 7.12
N PRO A 194 -2.33 -17.32 7.24
CA PRO A 194 -1.32 -17.91 8.13
C PRO A 194 -1.78 -17.95 9.58
N SER A 195 -1.29 -18.95 10.35
CA SER A 195 -1.54 -19.00 11.79
C SER A 195 -0.98 -17.77 12.49
N GLY A 196 -1.75 -17.16 13.37
CA GLY A 196 -1.35 -15.94 14.06
C GLY A 196 -2.46 -15.30 14.88
N ASN A 197 -2.15 -14.17 15.48
CA ASN A 197 -3.11 -13.34 16.19
C ASN A 197 -3.72 -12.32 15.21
N TYR A 198 -5.05 -12.32 15.07
CA TYR A 198 -5.77 -11.43 14.18
C TYR A 198 -6.58 -10.39 14.94
N PHE A 199 -6.67 -9.21 14.36
CA PHE A 199 -7.39 -8.07 14.91
C PHE A 199 -8.32 -7.49 13.83
N ALA A 200 -9.54 -7.13 14.25
CA ALA A 200 -10.51 -6.49 13.37
C ALA A 200 -10.21 -5.00 13.21
N MET A 201 -10.42 -4.49 12.00
CA MET A 201 -10.34 -3.08 11.63
C MET A 201 -11.75 -2.52 11.41
N PRO A 202 -11.93 -1.17 11.46
CA PRO A 202 -13.25 -0.54 11.31
C PRO A 202 -13.93 -0.82 9.97
N ASP A 203 -13.17 -1.06 8.92
CA ASP A 203 -13.66 -1.39 7.56
C ASP A 203 -14.00 -2.88 7.37
N GLY A 204 -13.95 -3.68 8.44
CA GLY A 204 -14.19 -5.11 8.42
C GLY A 204 -12.99 -5.95 7.97
N SER A 205 -11.88 -5.34 7.58
CA SER A 205 -10.64 -6.06 7.28
C SER A 205 -9.96 -6.59 8.55
N ARG A 206 -8.97 -7.46 8.38
CA ARG A 206 -8.25 -8.08 9.50
C ARG A 206 -6.74 -7.89 9.35
N ILE A 207 -6.10 -7.55 10.44
CA ILE A 207 -4.65 -7.47 10.55
C ILE A 207 -4.14 -8.65 11.37
N GLY A 208 -3.20 -9.42 10.83
CA GLY A 208 -2.59 -10.58 11.46
C GLY A 208 -1.10 -10.38 11.74
N VAL A 209 -0.64 -10.94 12.86
CA VAL A 209 0.78 -11.00 13.25
C VAL A 209 1.15 -12.41 13.72
N PRO A 210 2.41 -12.85 13.57
CA PRO A 210 2.85 -14.17 13.98
C PRO A 210 2.56 -14.47 15.46
N GLU A 211 2.23 -15.73 15.76
CA GLU A 211 2.19 -16.21 17.13
C GLU A 211 3.59 -16.22 17.73
N GLY A 212 3.72 -15.70 18.95
CA GLY A 212 4.97 -15.73 19.69
C GLY A 212 4.78 -15.15 21.08
N LYS A 213 5.68 -15.51 22.02
CA LYS A 213 5.62 -14.97 23.41
C LYS A 213 5.64 -13.44 23.42
N ALA A 214 6.30 -12.81 22.46
CA ALA A 214 6.27 -11.38 22.25
C ALA A 214 4.98 -10.91 21.57
N GLY A 215 4.45 -11.64 20.56
CA GLY A 215 3.19 -11.32 19.87
C GLY A 215 1.98 -11.42 20.78
N THR A 216 1.88 -12.47 21.62
CA THR A 216 0.80 -12.61 22.61
C THR A 216 0.86 -11.54 23.69
N ARG A 217 2.05 -11.21 24.21
CA ARG A 217 2.23 -10.12 25.18
C ARG A 217 1.97 -8.75 24.54
N LEU A 218 2.42 -8.54 23.32
CA LEU A 218 2.19 -7.30 22.59
C LEU A 218 0.72 -7.12 22.18
N GLY A 219 0.05 -8.16 21.70
CA GLY A 219 -1.38 -8.15 21.43
C GLY A 219 -2.20 -7.91 22.71
N TRP A 220 -1.79 -8.49 23.83
CA TRP A 220 -2.42 -8.24 25.12
C TRP A 220 -2.16 -6.81 25.59
N ILE A 221 -0.93 -6.29 25.49
CA ILE A 221 -0.57 -4.91 25.89
C ILE A 221 -1.29 -3.91 24.98
N VAL A 222 -1.25 -4.08 23.66
CA VAL A 222 -1.92 -3.18 22.70
C VAL A 222 -3.45 -3.26 22.87
N GLY A 223 -4.02 -4.45 23.00
CA GLY A 223 -5.45 -4.64 23.20
C GLY A 223 -5.94 -4.10 24.55
N THR A 224 -5.15 -4.27 25.62
CA THR A 224 -5.50 -3.79 26.97
C THR A 224 -5.27 -2.28 27.10
N ALA A 225 -4.17 -1.76 26.56
CA ALA A 225 -3.88 -0.34 26.56
C ALA A 225 -4.86 0.47 25.69
N ALA A 226 -5.27 -0.09 24.55
CA ALA A 226 -6.31 0.50 23.71
C ALA A 226 -7.69 0.51 24.40
N LYS A 227 -8.04 -0.56 25.14
CA LYS A 227 -9.28 -0.64 25.92
C LYS A 227 -9.30 0.31 27.11
N LEU A 228 -8.17 0.52 27.78
CA LEU A 228 -8.10 1.32 29.00
C LEU A 228 -7.88 2.81 28.73
N GLY A 229 -7.61 3.22 27.48
CA GLY A 229 -7.32 4.62 27.15
C GLY A 229 -6.07 5.18 27.86
N VAL A 230 -5.28 4.33 28.55
CA VAL A 230 -4.20 4.72 29.48
C VAL A 230 -2.89 4.97 28.75
N VAL A 231 -2.74 4.45 27.53
CA VAL A 231 -1.52 4.62 26.74
C VAL A 231 -1.90 5.23 25.40
N GLY A 232 -1.34 6.38 25.10
CA GLY A 232 -1.56 7.06 23.82
C GLY A 232 -1.18 6.14 22.64
N LYS A 233 -1.97 6.18 21.57
CA LYS A 233 -1.78 5.37 20.34
C LYS A 233 -0.38 5.52 19.74
N GLU A 234 0.27 6.66 19.98
CA GLU A 234 1.68 6.93 19.59
C GLU A 234 2.68 6.04 20.35
N PHE A 235 2.43 5.80 21.66
CA PHE A 235 3.29 4.92 22.45
C PHE A 235 3.17 3.46 22.00
N SER A 236 1.97 3.01 21.62
CA SER A 236 1.77 1.66 21.12
C SER A 236 2.51 1.43 19.79
N ALA A 237 2.52 2.41 18.90
CA ALA A 237 3.28 2.36 17.65
C ALA A 237 4.80 2.40 17.90
N ALA A 238 5.26 3.23 18.84
CA ALA A 238 6.67 3.30 19.24
C ALA A 238 7.13 1.99 19.89
N LEU A 239 6.29 1.35 20.72
CA LEU A 239 6.58 0.06 21.33
C LEU A 239 6.66 -1.06 20.29
N LEU A 240 5.78 -1.07 19.28
CA LEU A 240 5.84 -2.00 18.14
C LEU A 240 7.14 -1.85 17.36
N LEU A 241 7.60 -0.62 17.15
CA LEU A 241 8.90 -0.35 16.50
C LEU A 241 10.09 -0.77 17.37
N TRP A 242 10.03 -0.53 18.67
CA TRP A 242 11.10 -0.88 19.59
C TRP A 242 11.28 -2.40 19.74
N THR A 243 10.17 -3.15 19.73
CA THR A 243 10.19 -4.61 19.79
C THR A 243 10.64 -5.28 18.49
N ARG A 244 10.79 -4.52 17.40
CA ARG A 244 11.19 -4.99 16.07
C ARG A 244 12.46 -5.86 16.06
N GLY A 245 13.45 -5.51 16.87
CA GLY A 245 14.73 -6.23 16.92
C GLY A 245 14.74 -7.52 17.75
N GLY A 246 13.68 -7.81 18.51
CA GLY A 246 13.66 -8.90 19.49
C GLY A 246 12.65 -10.03 19.20
N MET A 247 11.93 -10.00 18.06
CA MET A 247 10.97 -11.04 17.71
C MET A 247 11.66 -12.15 16.90
N PRO A 248 11.78 -13.37 17.44
CA PRO A 248 12.24 -14.51 16.66
C PRO A 248 11.18 -14.86 15.61
N GLU A 249 11.57 -14.92 14.36
CA GLU A 249 10.73 -15.37 13.26
C GLU A 249 11.07 -16.80 12.90
N PRO A 250 10.05 -17.66 12.67
CA PRO A 250 10.28 -18.99 12.10
C PRO A 250 10.95 -18.85 10.73
N ALA A 251 11.95 -19.68 10.47
CA ALA A 251 12.59 -19.72 9.15
C ALA A 251 11.56 -20.03 8.06
N GLY A 252 11.59 -19.27 6.96
CA GLY A 252 10.68 -19.45 5.83
C GLY A 252 9.33 -18.73 5.94
N THR A 253 9.06 -18.00 7.03
CA THR A 253 7.84 -17.17 7.13
C THR A 253 7.92 -16.02 6.12
N PRO A 254 6.89 -15.79 5.27
CA PRO A 254 6.84 -14.63 4.39
C PRO A 254 6.80 -13.34 5.22
N VAL A 255 7.38 -12.27 4.68
CA VAL A 255 7.40 -10.95 5.33
C VAL A 255 6.01 -10.37 5.44
N ALA A 256 5.19 -10.58 4.40
CA ALA A 256 3.78 -10.21 4.39
C ALA A 256 2.94 -11.20 3.58
N VAL A 257 1.66 -11.34 3.94
CA VAL A 257 0.65 -12.09 3.19
C VAL A 257 -0.62 -11.25 3.15
N ALA A 258 -1.03 -10.85 1.96
CA ALA A 258 -2.33 -10.23 1.76
C ALA A 258 -3.30 -11.27 1.20
N GLY A 259 -4.56 -11.23 1.63
CA GLY A 259 -5.53 -12.20 1.14
C GLY A 259 -6.98 -11.76 1.30
N VAL A 260 -7.83 -12.51 0.63
CA VAL A 260 -9.29 -12.39 0.69
C VAL A 260 -9.89 -13.77 0.92
N ALA A 261 -10.96 -13.83 1.67
CA ALA A 261 -11.66 -15.08 1.97
C ALA A 261 -13.18 -14.89 1.99
N THR A 262 -13.93 -15.88 1.47
CA THR A 262 -15.39 -15.95 1.53
C THR A 262 -15.78 -17.39 1.83
N GLY A 263 -16.38 -17.66 3.01
CA GLY A 263 -16.56 -19.02 3.48
C GLY A 263 -15.24 -19.75 3.62
N ASP A 264 -15.13 -20.91 2.98
CA ASP A 264 -13.91 -21.74 2.96
C ASP A 264 -12.97 -21.39 1.79
N ARG A 265 -13.43 -20.60 0.82
CA ARG A 265 -12.64 -20.18 -0.35
C ARG A 265 -11.74 -19.01 -0.01
N PHE A 266 -10.54 -19.01 -0.55
CA PHE A 266 -9.60 -17.93 -0.37
C PHE A 266 -8.69 -17.74 -1.57
N ALA A 267 -8.17 -16.51 -1.69
CA ALA A 267 -7.02 -16.18 -2.52
C ALA A 267 -6.06 -15.32 -1.70
N ARG A 268 -4.76 -15.62 -1.78
CA ARG A 268 -3.73 -14.86 -1.08
C ARG A 268 -2.46 -14.71 -1.90
N VAL A 269 -1.70 -13.67 -1.63
CA VAL A 269 -0.35 -13.49 -2.16
C VAL A 269 0.66 -13.48 -1.00
N GLU A 270 1.69 -14.28 -1.13
CA GLU A 270 2.76 -14.40 -0.14
C GLU A 270 3.99 -13.61 -0.61
N ASP A 271 4.37 -12.59 0.14
CA ASP A 271 5.52 -11.72 -0.14
C ASP A 271 6.68 -12.02 0.82
N PRO A 272 7.69 -12.78 0.38
CA PRO A 272 8.84 -13.13 1.21
C PRO A 272 9.80 -11.96 1.45
N ARG A 273 9.67 -10.86 0.70
CA ARG A 273 10.59 -9.72 0.73
C ARG A 273 9.99 -8.46 1.33
N GLY A 274 8.66 -8.36 1.43
CA GLY A 274 7.95 -7.17 1.90
C GLY A 274 7.95 -5.99 0.92
N ASN A 275 8.15 -6.26 -0.37
CA ASN A 275 8.26 -5.22 -1.40
C ASN A 275 7.12 -5.24 -2.42
N LEU A 276 6.18 -6.15 -2.31
CA LEU A 276 5.15 -6.36 -3.33
C LEU A 276 4.17 -5.18 -3.44
N GLY A 277 3.84 -4.51 -2.34
CA GLY A 277 3.06 -3.27 -2.39
C GLY A 277 3.82 -2.14 -3.12
N ALA A 278 5.14 -2.03 -2.90
CA ALA A 278 5.97 -1.09 -3.64
C ALA A 278 6.05 -1.41 -5.14
N ALA A 279 6.08 -2.70 -5.49
CA ALA A 279 6.07 -3.15 -6.88
C ALA A 279 4.76 -2.80 -7.58
N LEU A 280 3.63 -2.97 -6.90
CA LEU A 280 2.32 -2.60 -7.42
C LEU A 280 2.22 -1.08 -7.64
N LEU A 281 2.66 -0.28 -6.68
CA LEU A 281 2.71 1.18 -6.79
C LEU A 281 3.57 1.63 -7.98
N ALA A 282 4.77 1.09 -8.11
CA ALA A 282 5.71 1.42 -9.18
C ALA A 282 5.15 1.04 -10.56
N GLU A 283 4.61 -0.16 -10.70
CA GLU A 283 4.02 -0.62 -11.97
C GLU A 283 2.79 0.19 -12.35
N THR A 284 1.94 0.53 -11.37
CA THR A 284 0.75 1.38 -11.59
C THR A 284 1.15 2.75 -12.11
N ALA A 285 2.12 3.42 -11.47
CA ALA A 285 2.58 4.74 -11.90
C ALA A 285 3.12 4.72 -13.34
N VAL A 286 3.90 3.69 -13.70
CA VAL A 286 4.41 3.52 -15.06
C VAL A 286 3.28 3.29 -16.07
N ARG A 287 2.31 2.45 -15.75
CA ARG A 287 1.14 2.21 -16.62
C ARG A 287 0.31 3.48 -16.82
N LEU A 288 0.13 4.27 -15.77
CA LEU A 288 -0.57 5.55 -15.87
C LEU A 288 0.18 6.55 -16.73
N ALA A 289 1.52 6.64 -16.61
CA ALA A 289 2.36 7.50 -17.45
C ALA A 289 2.31 7.12 -18.94
N ALA A 290 2.19 5.83 -19.25
CA ALA A 290 2.17 5.31 -20.61
C ALA A 290 0.78 5.35 -21.27
N ARG A 291 -0.30 5.53 -20.47
CA ARG A 291 -1.68 5.46 -21.00
C ARG A 291 -2.04 6.66 -21.88
N PRO A 292 -2.77 6.42 -22.99
CA PRO A 292 -3.44 7.50 -23.70
C PRO A 292 -4.43 8.19 -22.75
N ARG A 293 -4.51 9.51 -22.78
CA ARG A 293 -5.40 10.34 -21.93
C ARG A 293 -6.90 10.19 -22.27
N LYS A 294 -7.37 8.95 -22.54
CA LYS A 294 -8.78 8.65 -22.83
C LYS A 294 -9.58 8.23 -21.58
N THR A 295 -8.89 7.79 -20.55
CA THR A 295 -9.50 7.33 -19.29
C THR A 295 -9.16 8.35 -18.20
N THR A 296 -10.15 8.89 -17.53
CA THR A 296 -10.01 9.98 -16.55
C THR A 296 -10.75 9.64 -15.27
N GLY A 297 -10.40 10.31 -14.18
CA GLY A 297 -11.00 10.06 -12.87
C GLY A 297 -10.30 8.95 -12.08
N LEU A 298 -10.92 8.52 -11.00
CA LEU A 298 -10.44 7.41 -10.18
C LEU A 298 -10.72 6.07 -10.85
N LEU A 299 -9.66 5.34 -11.18
CA LEU A 299 -9.75 4.01 -11.79
C LEU A 299 -9.64 2.92 -10.72
N PRO A 300 -10.49 1.89 -10.78
CA PRO A 300 -10.29 0.68 -10.01
C PRO A 300 -9.00 -0.02 -10.42
N LEU A 301 -8.22 -0.46 -9.46
CA LEU A 301 -6.95 -1.16 -9.72
C LEU A 301 -7.12 -2.41 -10.62
N PRO A 302 -8.17 -3.25 -10.48
CA PRO A 302 -8.39 -4.40 -11.37
C PRO A 302 -8.64 -4.05 -12.85
N GLU A 303 -8.98 -2.81 -13.17
CA GLU A 303 -9.08 -2.38 -14.58
C GLU A 303 -7.70 -2.12 -15.22
N LEU A 304 -6.65 -1.99 -14.41
CA LEU A 304 -5.28 -1.80 -14.88
C LEU A 304 -4.52 -3.10 -15.02
N PHE A 305 -4.90 -4.14 -14.27
CA PHE A 305 -4.20 -5.41 -14.22
C PHE A 305 -5.18 -6.56 -14.42
N GLY A 306 -4.95 -7.36 -15.46
CA GLY A 306 -5.58 -8.67 -15.57
C GLY A 306 -5.00 -9.66 -14.56
N GLY A 307 -5.67 -10.79 -14.34
CA GLY A 307 -5.22 -11.82 -13.39
C GLY A 307 -3.83 -12.34 -13.71
N GLN A 308 -3.56 -12.66 -14.97
CA GLN A 308 -2.24 -13.12 -15.41
C GLN A 308 -1.15 -12.07 -15.18
N GLU A 309 -1.42 -10.80 -15.47
CA GLU A 309 -0.45 -9.71 -15.27
C GLU A 309 -0.14 -9.48 -13.77
N ALA A 310 -1.17 -9.61 -12.91
CA ALA A 310 -0.99 -9.55 -11.46
C ALA A 310 -0.12 -10.72 -10.96
N GLU A 311 -0.37 -11.94 -11.45
CA GLU A 311 0.44 -13.11 -11.10
C GLU A 311 1.90 -12.95 -11.57
N GLU A 312 2.11 -12.50 -12.80
CA GLU A 312 3.45 -12.22 -13.33
C GLU A 312 4.18 -11.14 -12.52
N LEU A 313 3.46 -10.10 -12.06
CA LEU A 313 4.02 -9.08 -11.18
C LEU A 313 4.44 -9.67 -9.84
N ALA A 314 3.63 -10.55 -9.25
CA ALA A 314 3.97 -11.27 -8.03
C ALA A 314 5.24 -12.11 -8.21
N VAL A 315 5.27 -12.97 -9.23
CA VAL A 315 6.39 -13.89 -9.52
C VAL A 315 7.69 -13.13 -9.78
N ARG A 316 7.67 -12.07 -10.58
CA ARG A 316 8.85 -11.22 -10.84
C ARG A 316 9.45 -10.62 -9.56
N ASN A 317 8.63 -10.39 -8.55
CA ASN A 317 9.06 -9.88 -7.24
C ASN A 317 9.35 -10.99 -6.21
N GLY A 318 9.31 -12.25 -6.63
CA GLY A 318 9.59 -13.41 -5.78
C GLY A 318 8.45 -13.80 -4.85
N ALA A 319 7.25 -13.29 -5.11
CA ALA A 319 6.02 -13.63 -4.42
C ALA A 319 5.26 -14.72 -5.16
N ARG A 320 4.24 -15.31 -4.52
CA ARG A 320 3.36 -16.30 -5.14
C ARG A 320 1.91 -16.07 -4.77
N VAL A 321 1.02 -16.32 -5.72
CA VAL A 321 -0.43 -16.37 -5.50
C VAL A 321 -0.82 -17.80 -5.13
N VAL A 322 -1.70 -17.94 -4.15
CA VAL A 322 -2.23 -19.23 -3.67
C VAL A 322 -3.75 -19.10 -3.54
N THR A 323 -4.47 -20.06 -4.10
CA THR A 323 -5.94 -20.15 -4.04
C THR A 323 -6.36 -21.48 -3.41
N GLY A 324 -7.54 -21.52 -2.79
CA GLY A 324 -8.11 -22.73 -2.22
C GLY A 324 -9.56 -22.56 -1.80
#